data_b9953f6bba8c2004a7eeecd6b89ed6db
#
_entry.id   b9953f6bba8c2004a7eeecd6b89ed6db
#
_cell.length_a   1.000
_cell.length_b   1.000
_cell.length_c   1.000
_cell.angle_alpha   90.00
_cell.angle_beta   90.00
_cell.angle_gamma   90.00
#
_symmetry.space_group_name_H-M   'P 1'
#
loop_
_entity.id
_entity.type
_entity.pdbx_description
1 polymer ?
#
loop_
_entity_poly.entity_id
_entity_poly.type
_entity_poly.pdbx_seq_one_letter_code
_entity_poly.pdbx_strand_id
1 'polypeptide(L)'
;YLEQTLACELGKPCGIPAPIYEGGTPDDWTVYPQLPNGISLFADGSISGTSNQLGDSNHTISAANMAGSIETTIRIIILHEAPMGLGYGSNNLQLSIGDAVQVIPSTTGGEIVSWSVEPPFPEGLNLMQIDGSIRGSPTEVQTLTMHRITASNSGGSISVDVLISVADMPVSNLLYNPWEHDLRIGEQISIAPSYSGGTPDSWQISPSLPSGFQFNSDNGTISGVASEVQPSWESWTIWANNT
;
A
#
# COMPACT_ATOMS: atom_id res chain seq x y z
N TYR A 1 -38.40 -22.09 -9.71
CA TYR A 1 -37.92 -20.93 -8.99
C TYR A 1 -37.89 -19.71 -9.91
N LEU A 2 -38.20 -18.53 -9.37
CA LEU A 2 -38.09 -17.27 -10.09
C LEU A 2 -36.62 -16.87 -10.30
N GLU A 3 -35.79 -17.19 -9.33
CA GLU A 3 -34.35 -17.00 -9.39
C GLU A 3 -33.64 -18.35 -9.45
N GLN A 4 -32.73 -18.49 -10.40
CA GLN A 4 -31.94 -19.71 -10.58
C GLN A 4 -30.51 -19.61 -9.95
N THR A 5 -30.24 -18.49 -9.30
CA THR A 5 -28.98 -18.28 -8.57
C THR A 5 -29.27 -17.78 -7.17
N LEU A 6 -28.80 -18.50 -6.16
CA LEU A 6 -28.81 -18.10 -4.76
C LEU A 6 -27.41 -17.64 -4.38
N ALA A 7 -27.23 -16.34 -4.17
CA ALA A 7 -25.99 -15.77 -3.64
C ALA A 7 -26.12 -15.58 -2.12
N CYS A 8 -25.19 -16.17 -1.37
CA CYS A 8 -25.14 -16.15 0.09
C CYS A 8 -23.85 -15.51 0.55
N GLU A 9 -23.91 -14.76 1.63
CA GLU A 9 -22.72 -14.36 2.36
C GLU A 9 -22.36 -15.45 3.40
N LEU A 10 -21.06 -15.73 3.51
CA LEU A 10 -20.53 -16.72 4.46
C LEU A 10 -20.99 -16.42 5.89
N GLY A 11 -21.55 -17.42 6.57
CA GLY A 11 -22.04 -17.31 7.93
C GLY A 11 -23.34 -16.51 8.12
N LYS A 12 -23.97 -16.02 7.03
CA LYS A 12 -25.25 -15.33 7.12
C LYS A 12 -26.39 -16.18 6.53
N PRO A 13 -27.62 -16.05 7.08
CA PRO A 13 -28.75 -16.76 6.55
C PRO A 13 -29.12 -16.26 5.16
N CYS A 14 -29.44 -17.19 4.27
CA CYS A 14 -29.91 -16.91 2.91
C CYS A 14 -30.94 -17.94 2.48
N GLY A 15 -31.67 -17.68 1.39
CA GLY A 15 -32.62 -18.62 0.85
C GLY A 15 -33.41 -18.09 -0.34
N ILE A 16 -34.08 -19.00 -1.01
CA ILE A 16 -35.09 -18.73 -2.04
C ILE A 16 -36.40 -19.36 -1.62
N PRO A 17 -37.53 -18.67 -1.86
CA PRO A 17 -38.85 -19.17 -1.50
C PRO A 17 -39.20 -20.41 -2.32
N ALA A 18 -40.26 -21.10 -1.91
CA ALA A 18 -40.84 -22.20 -2.65
C ALA A 18 -41.11 -21.82 -4.10
N PRO A 19 -40.83 -22.72 -5.07
CA PRO A 19 -41.02 -22.45 -6.46
C PRO A 19 -42.51 -22.35 -6.79
N ILE A 20 -42.85 -21.58 -7.82
CA ILE A 20 -44.16 -21.57 -8.44
C ILE A 20 -44.16 -22.66 -9.52
N TYR A 21 -45.15 -23.50 -9.54
CA TYR A 21 -45.32 -24.55 -10.52
C TYR A 21 -46.80 -24.65 -10.96
N GLU A 22 -47.04 -25.20 -12.14
CA GLU A 22 -48.38 -25.53 -12.67
C GLU A 22 -48.58 -27.05 -12.59
N GLY A 23 -49.80 -27.48 -12.38
CA GLY A 23 -50.16 -28.90 -12.30
C GLY A 23 -50.42 -29.41 -10.89
N GLY A 24 -50.17 -30.68 -10.66
CA GLY A 24 -50.38 -31.33 -9.36
C GLY A 24 -49.33 -30.97 -8.33
N THR A 25 -49.72 -30.95 -7.05
CA THR A 25 -48.82 -30.70 -5.94
C THR A 25 -47.72 -31.78 -5.87
N PRO A 26 -46.46 -31.44 -5.80
CA PRO A 26 -45.40 -32.40 -5.54
C PRO A 26 -45.51 -33.02 -4.14
N ASP A 27 -45.28 -34.33 -4.06
CA ASP A 27 -45.28 -35.11 -2.83
C ASP A 27 -43.85 -35.32 -2.31
N ASP A 28 -42.86 -35.21 -3.21
CA ASP A 28 -41.44 -35.43 -2.92
C ASP A 28 -40.56 -34.37 -3.60
N TRP A 29 -39.54 -33.93 -2.86
CA TRP A 29 -38.53 -32.99 -3.30
C TRP A 29 -37.14 -33.58 -3.05
N THR A 30 -36.34 -33.67 -4.09
CA THR A 30 -34.96 -34.16 -4.02
C THR A 30 -33.97 -33.20 -4.67
N VAL A 31 -32.71 -33.31 -4.30
CA VAL A 31 -31.61 -32.48 -4.83
C VAL A 31 -30.39 -33.32 -5.13
N TYR A 32 -29.77 -33.09 -6.28
CA TYR A 32 -28.49 -33.70 -6.65
C TYR A 32 -27.61 -32.72 -7.46
N PRO A 33 -26.31 -32.61 -7.13
CA PRO A 33 -25.67 -33.12 -5.94
C PRO A 33 -26.22 -32.48 -4.66
N GLN A 34 -25.83 -33.02 -3.51
CA GLN A 34 -26.25 -32.51 -2.19
C GLN A 34 -25.91 -31.00 -2.05
N LEU A 35 -26.81 -30.24 -1.43
CA LEU A 35 -26.60 -28.81 -1.15
C LEU A 35 -25.38 -28.56 -0.26
N PRO A 36 -24.79 -27.36 -0.30
CA PRO A 36 -23.72 -26.98 0.58
C PRO A 36 -24.09 -27.15 2.07
N ASN A 37 -23.12 -27.51 2.89
CA ASN A 37 -23.33 -27.65 4.33
C ASN A 37 -24.02 -26.42 4.92
N GLY A 38 -25.08 -26.66 5.70
CA GLY A 38 -25.87 -25.61 6.33
C GLY A 38 -27.00 -25.05 5.48
N ILE A 39 -27.12 -25.43 4.19
CA ILE A 39 -28.26 -25.12 3.31
C ILE A 39 -29.13 -26.36 3.16
N SER A 40 -30.44 -26.19 3.23
CA SER A 40 -31.40 -27.29 3.17
C SER A 40 -32.53 -27.03 2.15
N LEU A 41 -32.98 -28.09 1.52
CA LEU A 41 -34.21 -28.15 0.72
C LEU A 41 -35.36 -28.59 1.64
N PHE A 42 -36.46 -27.87 1.64
CA PHE A 42 -37.64 -28.14 2.48
C PHE A 42 -38.74 -28.83 1.71
N ALA A 43 -39.73 -29.35 2.43
CA ALA A 43 -40.85 -30.10 1.88
C ALA A 43 -41.80 -29.28 0.98
N ASP A 44 -41.75 -27.97 1.02
CA ASP A 44 -42.46 -27.05 0.12
C ASP A 44 -41.63 -26.63 -1.10
N GLY A 45 -40.40 -27.18 -1.23
CA GLY A 45 -39.46 -26.83 -2.27
C GLY A 45 -38.64 -25.56 -1.99
N SER A 46 -38.84 -24.88 -0.87
CA SER A 46 -37.99 -23.74 -0.49
C SER A 46 -36.60 -24.22 -0.13
N ILE A 47 -35.61 -23.34 -0.33
CA ILE A 47 -34.21 -23.61 0.03
C ILE A 47 -33.74 -22.49 0.93
N SER A 48 -33.20 -22.82 2.11
CA SER A 48 -32.63 -21.84 2.99
C SER A 48 -31.64 -22.45 3.99
N GLY A 49 -30.86 -21.56 4.61
CA GLY A 49 -29.91 -21.96 5.66
C GLY A 49 -28.77 -20.95 5.82
N THR A 50 -27.72 -21.42 6.50
CA THR A 50 -26.50 -20.64 6.73
C THR A 50 -25.29 -21.55 6.49
N SER A 51 -24.46 -21.22 5.51
CA SER A 51 -23.23 -21.98 5.25
C SER A 51 -22.02 -21.25 5.79
N ASN A 52 -21.12 -22.01 6.40
CA ASN A 52 -19.79 -21.54 6.87
C ASN A 52 -18.66 -22.00 5.93
N GLN A 53 -18.98 -22.35 4.70
CA GLN A 53 -18.02 -22.82 3.71
C GLN A 53 -18.26 -22.09 2.38
N LEU A 54 -17.21 -21.44 1.86
CA LEU A 54 -17.24 -20.82 0.52
C LEU A 54 -17.46 -21.87 -0.54
N GLY A 55 -18.20 -21.50 -1.59
CA GLY A 55 -18.47 -22.43 -2.68
C GLY A 55 -19.23 -21.80 -3.84
N ASP A 56 -19.20 -22.50 -4.95
CA ASP A 56 -19.97 -22.21 -6.17
C ASP A 56 -20.34 -23.53 -6.83
N SER A 57 -21.59 -23.89 -6.82
CA SER A 57 -22.06 -25.18 -7.30
C SER A 57 -23.46 -25.13 -7.89
N ASN A 58 -23.70 -26.02 -8.85
CA ASN A 58 -25.00 -26.23 -9.46
C ASN A 58 -25.67 -27.45 -8.85
N HIS A 59 -27.00 -27.36 -8.62
CA HIS A 59 -27.81 -28.38 -8.01
C HIS A 59 -29.09 -28.55 -8.81
N THR A 60 -29.42 -29.77 -9.20
CA THR A 60 -30.67 -30.11 -9.83
C THR A 60 -31.71 -30.45 -8.75
N ILE A 61 -32.76 -29.70 -8.71
CA ILE A 61 -33.92 -29.93 -7.84
C ILE A 61 -34.97 -30.68 -8.64
N SER A 62 -35.43 -31.80 -8.13
CA SER A 62 -36.50 -32.61 -8.70
C SER A 62 -37.71 -32.57 -7.79
N ALA A 63 -38.89 -32.26 -8.38
CA ALA A 63 -40.19 -32.30 -7.74
C ALA A 63 -41.02 -33.40 -8.37
N ALA A 64 -41.58 -34.31 -7.59
CA ALA A 64 -42.29 -35.49 -8.07
C ALA A 64 -43.63 -35.67 -7.37
N ASN A 65 -44.57 -36.31 -8.05
CA ASN A 65 -45.82 -36.87 -7.51
C ASN A 65 -46.14 -38.16 -8.28
N MET A 66 -47.28 -38.77 -7.97
CA MET A 66 -47.72 -40.02 -8.64
C MET A 66 -47.89 -39.90 -10.16
N ALA A 67 -48.04 -38.71 -10.71
CA ALA A 67 -48.22 -38.47 -12.15
C ALA A 67 -46.90 -38.27 -12.92
N GLY A 68 -45.80 -37.97 -12.23
CA GLY A 68 -44.50 -37.76 -12.85
C GLY A 68 -43.58 -36.82 -12.05
N SER A 69 -42.48 -36.41 -12.67
CA SER A 69 -41.50 -35.51 -12.09
C SER A 69 -41.10 -34.38 -13.04
N ILE A 70 -40.66 -33.28 -12.47
CA ILE A 70 -40.07 -32.12 -13.15
C ILE A 70 -38.78 -31.70 -12.47
N GLU A 71 -37.84 -31.21 -13.23
CA GLU A 71 -36.54 -30.82 -12.74
C GLU A 71 -36.20 -29.37 -13.09
N THR A 72 -35.38 -28.74 -12.24
CA THR A 72 -34.79 -27.42 -12.51
C THR A 72 -33.39 -27.37 -11.87
N THR A 73 -32.51 -26.56 -12.45
CA THR A 73 -31.16 -26.37 -11.90
C THR A 73 -31.08 -25.01 -11.24
N ILE A 74 -30.49 -24.98 -10.04
CA ILE A 74 -30.13 -23.75 -9.32
C ILE A 74 -28.62 -23.71 -9.10
N ARG A 75 -28.08 -22.52 -9.13
CA ARG A 75 -26.67 -22.26 -8.74
C ARG A 75 -26.66 -21.67 -7.34
N ILE A 76 -25.83 -22.21 -6.46
CA ILE A 76 -25.62 -21.65 -5.11
C ILE A 76 -24.19 -21.15 -5.03
N ILE A 77 -24.03 -19.88 -4.69
CA ILE A 77 -22.75 -19.22 -4.53
C ILE A 77 -22.64 -18.72 -3.10
N ILE A 78 -21.58 -19.12 -2.38
CA ILE A 78 -21.31 -18.65 -1.02
C ILE A 78 -20.02 -17.87 -1.06
N LEU A 79 -20.10 -16.57 -0.79
CA LEU A 79 -19.02 -15.59 -0.90
C LEU A 79 -18.69 -15.01 0.48
N HIS A 80 -17.50 -14.44 0.64
CA HIS A 80 -17.24 -13.57 1.78
C HIS A 80 -18.21 -12.36 1.77
N GLU A 81 -18.45 -11.77 2.92
CA GLU A 81 -18.93 -10.40 2.99
C GLU A 81 -17.92 -9.48 2.30
N ALA A 82 -18.38 -8.48 1.53
CA ALA A 82 -17.48 -7.55 0.86
C ALA A 82 -16.65 -6.74 1.88
N PRO A 83 -15.38 -6.43 1.61
CA PRO A 83 -14.60 -5.53 2.44
C PRO A 83 -15.20 -4.12 2.44
N MET A 84 -15.20 -3.44 3.57
CA MET A 84 -15.71 -2.07 3.75
C MET A 84 -14.77 -1.25 4.63
N GLY A 85 -14.92 0.08 4.62
CA GLY A 85 -14.28 0.99 5.57
C GLY A 85 -12.77 1.03 5.50
N LEU A 86 -12.15 0.76 4.32
CA LEU A 86 -10.71 0.79 4.17
C LEU A 86 -10.15 2.21 4.35
N GLY A 87 -9.16 2.37 5.25
CA GLY A 87 -8.47 3.62 5.48
C GLY A 87 -7.14 3.42 6.20
N TYR A 88 -6.21 4.36 6.03
CA TYR A 88 -4.86 4.31 6.64
C TYR A 88 -4.64 5.36 7.72
N GLY A 89 -5.70 5.93 8.30
CA GLY A 89 -5.61 6.97 9.32
C GLY A 89 -5.16 8.32 8.73
N SER A 90 -4.02 8.39 8.08
CA SER A 90 -3.60 9.49 7.20
C SER A 90 -3.42 8.97 5.79
N ASN A 91 -4.04 9.63 4.83
CA ASN A 91 -3.89 9.33 3.40
C ASN A 91 -2.81 10.21 2.73
N ASN A 92 -1.99 10.91 3.52
CA ASN A 92 -0.87 11.72 3.03
C ASN A 92 0.36 11.41 3.88
N LEU A 93 1.34 10.74 3.29
CA LEU A 93 2.61 10.36 3.89
C LEU A 93 3.72 11.20 3.27
N GLN A 94 4.29 12.09 4.08
CA GLN A 94 5.47 12.88 3.74
C GLN A 94 6.67 12.24 4.43
N LEU A 95 7.54 11.63 3.68
CA LEU A 95 8.65 10.80 4.15
C LEU A 95 9.99 11.39 3.70
N SER A 96 11.05 10.98 4.36
CA SER A 96 12.43 11.16 3.90
C SER A 96 13.07 9.81 3.60
N ILE A 97 14.10 9.80 2.75
CA ILE A 97 14.92 8.61 2.52
C ILE A 97 15.39 8.06 3.86
N GLY A 98 15.24 6.75 4.06
CA GLY A 98 15.66 6.07 5.29
C GLY A 98 14.64 6.05 6.42
N ASP A 99 13.51 6.76 6.33
CA ASP A 99 12.46 6.73 7.34
C ASP A 99 11.90 5.31 7.51
N ALA A 100 11.80 4.86 8.76
CA ALA A 100 11.16 3.58 9.07
C ALA A 100 9.63 3.75 9.04
N VAL A 101 8.97 3.16 8.05
CA VAL A 101 7.53 3.27 7.83
C VAL A 101 6.80 2.02 8.28
N GLN A 102 5.75 2.21 9.07
CA GLN A 102 4.77 1.18 9.40
C GLN A 102 3.39 1.83 9.54
N VAL A 103 2.55 1.70 8.52
CA VAL A 103 1.17 2.22 8.51
C VAL A 103 0.23 1.05 8.32
N ILE A 104 -0.68 0.84 9.28
CA ILE A 104 -1.62 -0.29 9.31
C ILE A 104 -2.99 0.23 8.90
N PRO A 105 -3.69 -0.41 7.94
CA PRO A 105 -5.03 0.00 7.57
C PRO A 105 -6.07 -0.39 8.63
N SER A 106 -7.18 0.33 8.64
CA SER A 106 -8.42 -0.09 9.25
C SER A 106 -9.38 -0.59 8.19
N THR A 107 -10.09 -1.67 8.47
CA THR A 107 -11.09 -2.26 7.57
C THR A 107 -12.26 -2.80 8.38
N THR A 108 -13.42 -2.92 7.74
CA THR A 108 -14.62 -3.60 8.24
C THR A 108 -15.17 -4.51 7.15
N GLY A 109 -16.22 -5.27 7.46
CA GLY A 109 -16.78 -6.27 6.54
C GLY A 109 -16.04 -7.60 6.61
N GLY A 110 -16.03 -8.33 5.50
CA GLY A 110 -15.45 -9.66 5.43
C GLY A 110 -13.93 -9.68 5.36
N GLU A 111 -13.37 -10.86 5.63
CA GLU A 111 -11.92 -11.11 5.56
C GLU A 111 -11.34 -10.73 4.18
N ILE A 112 -10.22 -10.05 4.19
CA ILE A 112 -9.51 -9.65 2.97
C ILE A 112 -8.58 -10.80 2.55
N VAL A 113 -8.70 -11.19 1.28
CA VAL A 113 -7.93 -12.30 0.70
C VAL A 113 -6.73 -11.79 -0.10
N SER A 114 -6.83 -10.60 -0.67
CA SER A 114 -5.72 -10.04 -1.47
C SER A 114 -5.65 -8.52 -1.38
N TRP A 115 -4.43 -8.02 -1.53
CA TRP A 115 -4.10 -6.60 -1.56
C TRP A 115 -3.34 -6.27 -2.84
N SER A 116 -3.60 -5.11 -3.40
CA SER A 116 -2.84 -4.58 -4.54
C SER A 116 -2.67 -3.07 -4.42
N VAL A 117 -1.67 -2.53 -5.09
CA VAL A 117 -1.40 -1.10 -5.17
C VAL A 117 -1.02 -0.72 -6.59
N GLU A 118 -1.56 0.41 -7.07
CA GLU A 118 -1.26 0.95 -8.40
C GLU A 118 -1.28 2.49 -8.37
N PRO A 119 -0.22 3.15 -8.86
CA PRO A 119 1.09 2.61 -9.22
C PRO A 119 1.83 2.00 -8.00
N PRO A 120 2.90 1.21 -8.20
CA PRO A 120 3.69 0.65 -7.10
C PRO A 120 4.29 1.75 -6.23
N PHE A 121 4.54 1.44 -4.96
CA PHE A 121 5.23 2.35 -4.04
C PHE A 121 6.67 2.64 -4.48
N PRO A 122 7.29 3.75 -3.99
CA PRO A 122 8.70 3.99 -4.18
C PRO A 122 9.54 2.84 -3.64
N GLU A 123 10.73 2.66 -4.20
CA GLU A 123 11.64 1.59 -3.78
C GLU A 123 11.90 1.64 -2.28
N GLY A 124 11.91 0.46 -1.66
CA GLY A 124 12.05 0.30 -0.20
C GLY A 124 10.73 0.27 0.57
N LEU A 125 9.60 0.70 0.00
CA LEU A 125 8.27 0.54 0.60
C LEU A 125 7.51 -0.63 0.00
N ASN A 126 6.79 -1.37 0.83
CA ASN A 126 6.04 -2.56 0.44
C ASN A 126 4.63 -2.59 1.02
N LEU A 127 3.67 -3.08 0.24
CA LEU A 127 2.33 -3.44 0.70
C LEU A 127 2.35 -4.90 1.19
N MET A 128 2.09 -5.09 2.46
CA MET A 128 2.07 -6.43 3.06
C MET A 128 0.79 -7.18 2.69
N GLN A 129 0.93 -8.35 2.07
CA GLN A 129 -0.21 -9.18 1.64
C GLN A 129 -0.99 -9.80 2.82
N ILE A 130 -0.40 -9.88 3.99
CA ILE A 130 -1.04 -10.49 5.16
C ILE A 130 -2.03 -9.57 5.87
N ASP A 131 -1.76 -8.26 5.88
CA ASP A 131 -2.52 -7.30 6.69
C ASP A 131 -2.77 -5.96 5.99
N GLY A 132 -2.31 -5.80 4.74
CA GLY A 132 -2.41 -4.55 3.97
C GLY A 132 -1.57 -3.40 4.52
N SER A 133 -0.69 -3.63 5.49
CA SER A 133 0.17 -2.56 6.01
C SER A 133 1.19 -2.10 4.98
N ILE A 134 1.49 -0.80 4.99
CA ILE A 134 2.60 -0.21 4.25
C ILE A 134 3.81 -0.26 5.16
N ARG A 135 4.87 -0.96 4.74
CA ARG A 135 6.10 -1.13 5.54
C ARG A 135 7.35 -0.97 4.70
N GLY A 136 8.43 -0.58 5.38
CA GLY A 136 9.75 -0.49 4.79
C GLY A 136 10.45 0.82 5.09
N SER A 137 11.43 1.15 4.26
CA SER A 137 12.22 2.37 4.36
C SER A 137 12.51 2.83 2.94
N PRO A 138 11.99 3.99 2.49
CA PRO A 138 12.19 4.43 1.11
C PRO A 138 13.67 4.71 0.85
N THR A 139 14.15 4.33 -0.33
CA THR A 139 15.56 4.45 -0.73
C THR A 139 15.80 5.49 -1.82
N GLU A 140 14.73 6.04 -2.41
CA GLU A 140 14.80 7.04 -3.47
C GLU A 140 13.78 8.15 -3.26
N VAL A 141 14.09 9.35 -3.76
CA VAL A 141 13.20 10.52 -3.75
C VAL A 141 12.01 10.29 -4.66
N GLN A 142 10.83 10.71 -4.19
CA GLN A 142 9.61 10.68 -4.99
C GLN A 142 8.82 11.97 -4.80
N THR A 143 8.42 12.60 -5.90
CA THR A 143 7.43 13.68 -5.87
C THR A 143 6.08 13.16 -5.40
N LEU A 144 5.22 14.04 -4.89
CA LEU A 144 3.90 13.65 -4.38
C LEU A 144 3.12 12.86 -5.43
N THR A 145 2.94 11.58 -5.18
CA THR A 145 2.29 10.61 -6.06
C THR A 145 1.12 9.94 -5.35
N MET A 146 0.04 9.74 -6.08
CA MET A 146 -1.14 9.03 -5.59
C MET A 146 -1.00 7.53 -5.90
N HIS A 147 -1.15 6.71 -4.86
CA HIS A 147 -1.15 5.25 -4.93
C HIS A 147 -2.52 4.73 -4.52
N ARG A 148 -3.19 4.02 -5.41
CA ARG A 148 -4.47 3.38 -5.12
C ARG A 148 -4.26 1.99 -4.55
N ILE A 149 -4.66 1.80 -3.32
CA ILE A 149 -4.59 0.50 -2.63
C ILE A 149 -5.97 -0.13 -2.68
N THR A 150 -6.02 -1.39 -3.11
CA THR A 150 -7.25 -2.16 -3.24
C THR A 150 -7.18 -3.41 -2.38
N ALA A 151 -8.19 -3.60 -1.54
CA ALA A 151 -8.43 -4.81 -0.75
C ALA A 151 -9.60 -5.58 -1.35
N SER A 152 -9.47 -6.89 -1.53
CA SER A 152 -10.49 -7.71 -2.17
C SER A 152 -10.64 -9.10 -1.56
N ASN A 153 -11.84 -9.65 -1.73
CA ASN A 153 -12.20 -11.01 -1.45
C ASN A 153 -13.24 -11.50 -2.48
N SER A 154 -13.81 -12.70 -2.31
CA SER A 154 -14.82 -13.23 -3.22
C SER A 154 -16.14 -12.45 -3.21
N GLY A 155 -16.43 -11.69 -2.16
CA GLY A 155 -17.63 -10.85 -2.04
C GLY A 155 -17.49 -9.47 -2.71
N GLY A 156 -16.26 -9.01 -2.98
CA GLY A 156 -16.05 -7.73 -3.63
C GLY A 156 -14.68 -7.10 -3.33
N SER A 157 -14.57 -5.80 -3.60
CA SER A 157 -13.36 -5.02 -3.37
C SER A 157 -13.68 -3.61 -2.90
N ILE A 158 -12.71 -3.01 -2.17
CA ILE A 158 -12.72 -1.61 -1.77
C ILE A 158 -11.35 -1.01 -2.02
N SER A 159 -11.29 0.26 -2.39
CA SER A 159 -10.04 0.97 -2.65
C SER A 159 -9.94 2.27 -1.86
N VAL A 160 -8.72 2.66 -1.54
CA VAL A 160 -8.37 3.96 -0.96
C VAL A 160 -7.15 4.53 -1.68
N ASP A 161 -7.13 5.85 -1.86
CA ASP A 161 -6.01 6.55 -2.43
C ASP A 161 -5.12 7.09 -1.30
N VAL A 162 -3.81 6.80 -1.36
CA VAL A 162 -2.78 7.29 -0.44
C VAL A 162 -1.78 8.12 -1.24
N LEU A 163 -1.52 9.34 -0.78
CA LEU A 163 -0.52 10.23 -1.34
C LEU A 163 0.81 10.01 -0.63
N ILE A 164 1.87 9.77 -1.38
CA ILE A 164 3.22 9.57 -0.83
C ILE A 164 4.19 10.53 -1.53
N SER A 165 5.00 11.23 -0.75
CA SER A 165 6.19 11.93 -1.20
C SER A 165 7.39 11.49 -0.37
N VAL A 166 8.56 11.41 -0.99
CA VAL A 166 9.82 11.08 -0.32
C VAL A 166 10.83 12.19 -0.66
N ALA A 167 11.22 12.94 0.35
CA ALA A 167 12.29 13.94 0.25
C ALA A 167 13.66 13.30 0.50
N ASP A 168 14.72 13.95 0.05
CA ASP A 168 16.08 13.53 0.42
C ASP A 168 16.30 13.78 1.92
N MET A 169 17.29 13.08 2.48
CA MET A 169 17.70 13.27 3.87
C MET A 169 18.43 14.60 4.00
N PRO A 170 18.08 15.48 4.96
CA PRO A 170 18.77 16.75 5.13
C PRO A 170 20.28 16.57 5.36
N VAL A 171 21.08 17.43 4.74
CA VAL A 171 22.52 17.49 5.03
C VAL A 171 22.70 17.93 6.49
N SER A 172 23.54 17.24 7.22
CA SER A 172 23.81 17.52 8.64
C SER A 172 25.29 17.30 8.99
N ASN A 173 25.70 17.83 10.16
CA ASN A 173 27.06 17.66 10.69
C ASN A 173 28.17 18.06 9.70
N LEU A 174 27.95 19.17 8.98
CA LEU A 174 28.95 19.71 8.07
C LEU A 174 30.18 20.18 8.86
N LEU A 175 31.33 19.62 8.53
CA LEU A 175 32.61 19.91 9.20
C LEU A 175 33.75 20.05 8.18
N TYR A 176 34.59 21.05 8.42
CA TYR A 176 35.92 21.15 7.84
C TYR A 176 36.93 20.88 8.94
N ASN A 177 37.76 19.88 8.80
CA ASN A 177 38.72 19.48 9.86
C ASN A 177 40.15 19.47 9.33
N PRO A 178 41.07 20.28 9.92
CA PRO A 178 40.82 21.28 10.97
C PRO A 178 39.98 22.47 10.46
N TRP A 179 39.26 23.15 11.36
CA TRP A 179 38.39 24.30 11.02
C TRP A 179 39.20 25.64 11.05
N GLU A 180 40.44 25.63 11.55
CA GLU A 180 41.40 26.72 11.56
C GLU A 180 42.66 26.33 10.82
N HIS A 181 43.18 27.26 10.00
CA HIS A 181 44.41 27.07 9.25
C HIS A 181 45.33 28.29 9.41
N ASP A 182 46.53 28.08 9.96
CA ASP A 182 47.59 29.06 10.00
C ASP A 182 48.63 28.70 8.91
N LEU A 183 48.61 29.45 7.81
CA LEU A 183 49.37 29.15 6.60
C LEU A 183 50.51 30.17 6.38
N ARG A 184 51.60 29.67 5.86
CA ARG A 184 52.70 30.50 5.37
C ARG A 184 52.54 30.81 3.88
N ILE A 185 53.05 31.97 3.45
CA ILE A 185 53.10 32.31 2.02
C ILE A 185 53.80 31.17 1.27
N GLY A 186 53.20 30.74 0.17
CA GLY A 186 53.66 29.60 -0.65
C GLY A 186 53.16 28.24 -0.19
N GLU A 187 52.48 28.13 0.96
CA GLU A 187 51.92 26.87 1.44
C GLU A 187 50.64 26.55 0.70
N GLN A 188 50.51 25.30 0.24
CA GLN A 188 49.36 24.78 -0.47
C GLN A 188 48.47 23.99 0.48
N ILE A 189 47.16 24.21 0.32
CA ILE A 189 46.13 23.41 1.02
C ILE A 189 45.11 22.83 0.07
N SER A 190 44.47 21.75 0.52
CA SER A 190 43.26 21.19 -0.08
C SER A 190 42.45 20.55 1.04
N ILE A 191 41.30 21.15 1.33
CA ILE A 191 40.44 20.76 2.45
C ILE A 191 39.09 20.40 1.90
N ALA A 192 38.69 19.16 2.06
CA ALA A 192 37.34 18.67 1.71
C ALA A 192 36.44 18.66 2.96
N PRO A 193 35.14 18.96 2.82
CA PRO A 193 34.18 18.84 3.90
C PRO A 193 33.92 17.38 4.25
N SER A 194 33.50 17.13 5.48
CA SER A 194 32.83 15.93 5.90
C SER A 194 31.41 16.29 6.35
N TYR A 195 30.44 15.45 6.07
CA TYR A 195 29.03 15.66 6.43
C TYR A 195 28.33 14.32 6.63
N SER A 196 27.10 14.34 7.14
CA SER A 196 26.18 13.21 7.23
C SER A 196 24.82 13.61 6.69
N GLY A 197 23.94 12.62 6.51
CA GLY A 197 22.65 12.86 5.87
C GLY A 197 22.71 12.72 4.36
N GLY A 198 21.86 13.44 3.63
CA GLY A 198 21.79 13.42 2.18
C GLY A 198 23.02 14.06 1.52
N THR A 199 23.21 13.76 0.24
CA THR A 199 24.31 14.34 -0.55
C THR A 199 23.96 15.77 -0.95
N PRO A 200 24.83 16.76 -0.69
CA PRO A 200 24.58 18.12 -1.14
C PRO A 200 24.54 18.24 -2.66
N ASP A 201 23.52 18.92 -3.17
CA ASP A 201 23.38 19.27 -4.60
C ASP A 201 24.12 20.58 -4.93
N SER A 202 24.34 21.44 -3.95
CA SER A 202 24.99 22.71 -4.14
C SER A 202 25.76 23.17 -2.92
N TRP A 203 26.85 23.91 -3.16
CA TRP A 203 27.71 24.47 -2.15
C TRP A 203 27.90 25.97 -2.35
N GLN A 204 27.93 26.71 -1.27
CA GLN A 204 28.14 28.16 -1.28
C GLN A 204 29.09 28.56 -0.15
N ILE A 205 29.82 29.64 -0.36
CA ILE A 205 30.72 30.24 0.63
C ILE A 205 30.57 31.75 0.66
N SER A 206 30.60 32.33 1.81
CA SER A 206 30.64 33.79 2.01
C SER A 206 31.42 34.18 3.25
N PRO A 207 32.22 35.25 3.15
CA PRO A 207 32.60 36.03 1.97
C PRO A 207 33.46 35.24 0.96
N SER A 208 33.87 35.85 -0.16
CA SER A 208 34.82 35.22 -1.09
C SER A 208 36.16 34.93 -0.42
N LEU A 209 36.80 33.82 -0.80
CA LEU A 209 38.13 33.47 -0.33
C LEU A 209 39.19 34.50 -0.76
N PRO A 210 40.31 34.64 0.01
CA PRO A 210 41.43 35.49 -0.36
C PRO A 210 42.09 35.04 -1.67
N SER A 211 42.89 35.93 -2.26
CA SER A 211 43.69 35.61 -3.44
C SER A 211 44.54 34.38 -3.24
N GLY A 212 44.53 33.50 -4.26
CA GLY A 212 45.27 32.24 -4.24
C GLY A 212 44.45 31.02 -3.80
N PHE A 213 43.26 31.23 -3.25
CA PHE A 213 42.35 30.15 -2.88
C PHE A 213 41.12 30.07 -3.77
N GLN A 214 40.60 28.87 -3.96
CA GLN A 214 39.39 28.58 -4.72
C GLN A 214 38.46 27.70 -3.90
N PHE A 215 37.16 27.96 -4.08
CA PHE A 215 36.07 27.14 -3.57
C PHE A 215 35.44 26.35 -4.70
N ASN A 216 35.35 25.05 -4.57
CA ASN A 216 34.68 24.19 -5.52
C ASN A 216 33.19 24.08 -5.14
N SER A 217 32.31 24.67 -6.00
CA SER A 217 30.85 24.68 -5.79
C SER A 217 30.18 23.33 -5.98
N ASP A 218 30.86 22.31 -6.52
CA ASP A 218 30.30 20.99 -6.75
C ASP A 218 30.51 20.03 -5.55
N ASN A 219 31.57 20.25 -4.79
CA ASN A 219 31.94 19.34 -3.69
C ASN A 219 32.37 20.02 -2.39
N GLY A 220 32.30 21.36 -2.33
CA GLY A 220 32.67 22.14 -1.15
C GLY A 220 34.17 22.20 -0.84
N THR A 221 35.06 21.68 -1.69
CA THR A 221 36.49 21.68 -1.42
C THR A 221 37.09 23.09 -1.49
N ILE A 222 37.87 23.47 -0.49
CA ILE A 222 38.72 24.68 -0.50
C ILE A 222 40.11 24.24 -0.87
N SER A 223 40.72 24.86 -1.89
CA SER A 223 42.07 24.56 -2.30
C SER A 223 42.81 25.81 -2.80
N GLY A 224 44.13 25.79 -2.74
CA GLY A 224 44.93 26.88 -3.23
C GLY A 224 46.29 27.04 -2.54
N VAL A 225 46.93 28.16 -2.85
CA VAL A 225 48.25 28.52 -2.29
C VAL A 225 48.17 29.89 -1.62
N ALA A 226 48.62 30.01 -0.40
CA ALA A 226 48.67 31.28 0.30
C ALA A 226 49.62 32.24 -0.44
N SER A 227 49.06 33.31 -1.03
CA SER A 227 49.82 34.27 -1.87
C SER A 227 50.07 35.60 -1.20
N GLU A 228 49.37 35.91 -0.14
CA GLU A 228 49.50 37.18 0.61
C GLU A 228 49.30 37.01 2.13
N VAL A 229 49.77 37.95 2.93
CA VAL A 229 49.60 37.94 4.38
C VAL A 229 48.20 38.49 4.72
N GLN A 230 47.44 37.74 5.48
CA GLN A 230 46.19 38.19 6.08
C GLN A 230 46.54 38.86 7.45
N PRO A 231 46.14 40.14 7.64
CA PRO A 231 46.51 40.89 8.86
C PRO A 231 45.71 40.49 10.09
N SER A 232 44.60 39.75 9.90
CA SER A 232 43.70 39.29 10.96
C SER A 232 43.04 37.99 10.57
N TRP A 233 42.53 37.27 11.56
CA TRP A 233 41.71 36.09 11.34
C TRP A 233 40.39 36.51 10.65
N GLU A 234 40.03 35.78 9.61
CA GLU A 234 38.75 35.89 8.92
C GLU A 234 37.99 34.58 9.03
N SER A 235 36.66 34.68 8.97
CA SER A 235 35.78 33.52 9.04
C SER A 235 34.90 33.47 7.81
N TRP A 236 34.68 32.28 7.33
CA TRP A 236 33.80 32.01 6.19
C TRP A 236 32.66 31.13 6.62
N THR A 237 31.47 31.44 6.14
CA THR A 237 30.30 30.58 6.29
C THR A 237 30.11 29.77 5.02
N ILE A 238 29.97 28.47 5.18
CA ILE A 238 29.79 27.55 4.09
C ILE A 238 28.41 26.88 4.25
N TRP A 239 27.65 26.84 3.18
CA TRP A 239 26.36 26.17 3.10
C TRP A 239 26.47 24.99 2.15
N ALA A 240 25.89 23.86 2.56
CA ALA A 240 25.66 22.68 1.76
C ALA A 240 24.14 22.42 1.73
N ASN A 241 23.55 22.42 0.57
CA ASN A 241 22.11 22.27 0.40
C ASN A 241 21.80 21.07 -0.51
N ASN A 242 20.76 20.36 -0.18
CA ASN A 242 20.09 19.39 -1.03
C ASN A 242 18.59 19.69 -1.10
N THR A 243 17.87 19.08 -2.06
CA THR A 243 16.45 19.33 -2.34
C THR A 243 15.53 18.40 -1.54
#